data_b57967bb87ff49bf3c44c9b339094bd4
#
_entry.id   b57967bb87ff49bf3c44c9b339094bd4
#
_cell.length_a   1.000
_cell.length_b   1.000
_cell.length_c   1.000
_cell.angle_alpha   90.00
_cell.angle_beta   90.00
_cell.angle_gamma   90.00
#
_symmetry.space_group_name_H-M   'P 1'
#
loop_
_entity.id
_entity.type
_entity.pdbx_description
1 polymer ?
#
loop_
_entity_poly.entity_id
_entity_poly.type
_entity_poly.pdbx_seq_one_letter_code
_entity_poly.pdbx_strand_id
1 'polypeptide(L)'
;MALLTVFVALVLAALLLALTVKAPNNALRAACVVAAVLVLFAGVMLASVRFVAADEVGIVKKNALGSELKDGRIVATDGEMGIQADVLPPGWHFGYWPFIYDVKNEDLVEIRADEVGLIEAIDGIPLDSEQLFAPEWAPDQFQQMLDARHFLGAGKGRKGTQASVLTPGKYRVNTELFRVTAVPQTEVPAGSVAVLRTNYGKLPAGAKPGDDLTNRLVSEGEMGVQTSPLAPGKYPINPRAVTVTLISTADTVVQYTATVTAADLGRDTTIDRASGGGAGITRQTAGRPASGQSKAQTVETNSNAMQQQFSPDAAVTNEEREITVRTADGFTFPVDVRVEYRIQPANAPKVVSRLRDDRQALRRKLDSVVRAAFRNAAEKVRALDYVQQRSQQEEQSLRAIANEMREVGIDISAVRIGNVGDEQSLGTLLKTQTDRELAKQEQITFQEQQRAAEQKKQLSKSQQEAEEERKLATAAYQVKIAEEDKKKQVIAAEAEAETIRIKADAQAKAYQLVATQIGRTNAALIEVLKIVGERAIQITPRVMVTSTGGGGGSGLTGAEGTALVGTMLDSMVQRLPEDAPKPVTPAPAPAPARP
;
A
#
# COMPACT_ATOMS: atom_id res chain seq x y z
N MET A 1 -39.14 39.80 5.77
CA MET A 1 -39.28 40.76 6.86
C MET A 1 -39.26 42.20 6.32
N ALA A 2 -38.24 42.68 5.62
CA ALA A 2 -38.08 44.07 5.15
C ALA A 2 -39.22 44.57 4.22
N LEU A 3 -39.72 43.73 3.30
CA LEU A 3 -40.88 44.09 2.47
C LEU A 3 -42.17 44.25 3.30
N LEU A 4 -42.32 43.47 4.36
CA LEU A 4 -43.45 43.55 5.27
C LEU A 4 -43.42 44.86 6.07
N THR A 5 -42.25 45.33 6.52
CA THR A 5 -42.11 46.62 7.23
C THR A 5 -42.45 47.82 6.35
N VAL A 6 -42.01 47.79 5.08
CA VAL A 6 -42.39 48.82 4.09
C VAL A 6 -43.88 48.80 3.82
N PHE A 7 -44.47 47.61 3.67
CA PHE A 7 -45.91 47.46 3.45
C PHE A 7 -46.73 47.98 4.63
N VAL A 8 -46.32 47.65 5.87
CA VAL A 8 -46.98 48.16 7.09
C VAL A 8 -46.86 49.67 7.19
N ALA A 9 -45.67 50.22 6.88
CA ALA A 9 -45.47 51.69 6.87
C ALA A 9 -46.34 52.37 5.80
N LEU A 10 -46.49 51.77 4.60
CA LEU A 10 -47.36 52.26 3.55
C LEU A 10 -48.84 52.26 3.97
N VAL A 11 -49.27 51.18 4.60
CA VAL A 11 -50.68 51.08 5.10
C VAL A 11 -50.91 52.12 6.19
N LEU A 12 -50.00 52.28 7.13
CA LEU A 12 -50.09 53.28 8.19
C LEU A 12 -50.07 54.69 7.62
N ALA A 13 -49.20 55.00 6.67
CA ALA A 13 -49.14 56.32 6.02
C ALA A 13 -50.42 56.56 5.19
N ALA A 14 -50.97 55.59 4.49
CA ALA A 14 -52.24 55.73 3.78
C ALA A 14 -53.41 56.01 4.75
N LEU A 15 -53.41 55.35 5.91
CA LEU A 15 -54.40 55.54 6.94
C LEU A 15 -54.30 56.96 7.55
N LEU A 16 -53.10 57.47 7.81
CA LEU A 16 -52.85 58.86 8.25
C LEU A 16 -53.29 59.89 7.18
N LEU A 17 -53.02 59.63 5.90
CA LEU A 17 -53.48 60.45 4.81
C LEU A 17 -55.02 60.42 4.66
N ALA A 18 -55.66 59.28 4.86
CA ALA A 18 -57.14 59.20 4.88
C ALA A 18 -57.75 60.02 6.03
N LEU A 19 -57.03 60.11 7.18
CA LEU A 19 -57.44 60.94 8.29
C LEU A 19 -57.36 62.50 7.98
N THR A 20 -56.53 62.92 7.05
CA THR A 20 -56.43 64.31 6.62
C THR A 20 -57.75 64.81 5.99
N VAL A 21 -58.46 63.91 5.32
CA VAL A 21 -59.77 64.27 4.70
C VAL A 21 -60.83 64.57 5.74
N LYS A 22 -60.75 63.94 6.91
CA LYS A 22 -61.71 64.10 8.01
C LYS A 22 -61.27 65.12 9.04
N ALA A 23 -60.09 65.70 8.96
CA ALA A 23 -59.54 66.62 9.95
C ALA A 23 -60.17 67.99 9.85
N PRO A 24 -60.66 68.58 10.97
CA PRO A 24 -61.42 69.87 10.98
C PRO A 24 -60.52 71.10 10.76
N ASN A 25 -59.23 71.06 11.06
CA ASN A 25 -58.31 72.24 11.02
C ASN A 25 -57.15 71.96 10.02
N ASN A 26 -56.74 73.06 9.32
CA ASN A 26 -55.60 72.96 8.38
C ASN A 26 -54.27 72.58 9.09
N ALA A 27 -54.08 73.00 10.34
CA ALA A 27 -52.94 72.66 11.15
C ALA A 27 -52.88 71.11 11.42
N LEU A 28 -54.06 70.52 11.70
CA LEU A 28 -54.17 69.06 11.92
C LEU A 28 -53.94 68.25 10.61
N ARG A 29 -54.40 68.80 9.48
CA ARG A 29 -54.11 68.22 8.15
C ARG A 29 -52.62 68.21 7.85
N ALA A 30 -51.97 69.34 8.05
CA ALA A 30 -50.52 69.46 7.88
C ALA A 30 -49.74 68.52 8.82
N ALA A 31 -50.18 68.39 10.07
CA ALA A 31 -49.57 67.45 11.03
C ALA A 31 -49.71 65.95 10.59
N CYS A 32 -50.90 65.61 10.10
CA CYS A 32 -51.14 64.25 9.58
C CYS A 32 -50.28 63.90 8.31
N VAL A 33 -50.10 64.87 7.40
CA VAL A 33 -49.22 64.77 6.26
C VAL A 33 -47.77 64.60 6.69
N VAL A 34 -47.31 65.46 7.61
CA VAL A 34 -45.94 65.30 8.13
C VAL A 34 -45.73 63.97 8.84
N ALA A 35 -46.72 63.54 9.66
CA ALA A 35 -46.68 62.24 10.32
C ALA A 35 -46.66 61.10 9.32
N ALA A 36 -47.45 61.16 8.25
CA ALA A 36 -47.43 60.11 7.18
C ALA A 36 -46.08 60.06 6.48
N VAL A 37 -45.45 61.16 6.16
CA VAL A 37 -44.12 61.27 5.60
C VAL A 37 -43.07 60.69 6.56
N LEU A 38 -43.16 61.01 7.83
CA LEU A 38 -42.25 60.50 8.87
C LEU A 38 -42.39 58.97 9.05
N VAL A 39 -43.62 58.49 9.06
CA VAL A 39 -43.89 57.04 9.15
C VAL A 39 -43.34 56.28 7.92
N LEU A 40 -43.55 56.82 6.72
CA LEU A 40 -42.98 56.29 5.50
C LEU A 40 -41.45 56.29 5.55
N PHE A 41 -40.88 57.45 5.94
CA PHE A 41 -39.43 57.57 6.07
C PHE A 41 -38.86 56.59 7.11
N ALA A 42 -39.50 56.49 8.28
CA ALA A 42 -39.12 55.56 9.32
C ALA A 42 -39.25 54.10 8.87
N GLY A 43 -40.35 53.75 8.17
CA GLY A 43 -40.57 52.41 7.65
C GLY A 43 -39.53 52.00 6.60
N VAL A 44 -39.20 52.95 5.72
CA VAL A 44 -38.16 52.73 4.72
C VAL A 44 -36.77 52.62 5.40
N MET A 45 -36.49 53.46 6.38
CA MET A 45 -35.26 53.40 7.17
C MET A 45 -35.15 52.07 7.91
N LEU A 46 -36.19 51.62 8.59
CA LEU A 46 -36.23 50.34 9.28
C LEU A 46 -36.06 49.15 8.32
N ALA A 47 -36.61 49.24 7.11
CA ALA A 47 -36.47 48.21 6.09
C ALA A 47 -35.03 48.08 5.58
N SER A 48 -34.21 49.14 5.73
CA SER A 48 -32.78 49.11 5.35
C SER A 48 -31.89 48.45 6.39
N VAL A 49 -32.42 48.13 7.56
CA VAL A 49 -31.64 47.55 8.66
C VAL A 49 -31.51 46.06 8.46
N ARG A 50 -30.28 45.59 8.58
CA ARG A 50 -29.94 44.16 8.58
C ARG A 50 -29.20 43.84 9.87
N PHE A 51 -29.52 42.68 10.42
CA PHE A 51 -28.85 42.15 11.58
C PHE A 51 -28.11 40.87 11.17
N VAL A 52 -26.84 40.78 11.51
CA VAL A 52 -26.00 39.59 11.32
C VAL A 52 -25.64 39.04 12.69
N ALA A 53 -25.94 37.79 12.96
CA ALA A 53 -25.63 37.16 14.24
C ALA A 53 -24.12 36.99 14.44
N ALA A 54 -23.70 36.66 15.67
CA ALA A 54 -22.28 36.55 16.01
C ALA A 54 -21.57 35.38 15.29
N ASP A 55 -22.32 34.34 14.96
CA ASP A 55 -21.91 33.12 14.29
C ASP A 55 -22.21 33.11 12.78
N GLU A 56 -22.66 34.25 12.25
CA GLU A 56 -22.99 34.43 10.84
C GLU A 56 -22.10 35.46 10.15
N VAL A 57 -22.14 35.45 8.85
CA VAL A 57 -21.58 36.45 7.94
C VAL A 57 -22.65 36.88 6.94
N GLY A 58 -22.78 38.18 6.75
CA GLY A 58 -23.75 38.72 5.79
C GLY A 58 -23.12 38.86 4.40
N ILE A 59 -23.64 38.15 3.42
CA ILE A 59 -23.25 38.29 2.02
C ILE A 59 -24.19 39.26 1.34
N VAL A 60 -23.63 40.28 0.73
CA VAL A 60 -24.38 41.35 0.10
C VAL A 60 -24.43 41.17 -1.40
N LYS A 61 -25.62 41.14 -1.98
CA LYS A 61 -25.83 41.19 -3.41
C LYS A 61 -26.49 42.52 -3.78
N LYS A 62 -25.87 43.27 -4.66
CA LYS A 62 -26.41 44.54 -5.16
C LYS A 62 -27.17 44.27 -6.47
N ASN A 63 -28.49 44.55 -6.46
CA ASN A 63 -29.37 44.27 -7.58
C ASN A 63 -29.66 45.49 -8.47
N ALA A 64 -29.42 46.71 -7.95
CA ALA A 64 -29.71 47.95 -8.68
C ALA A 64 -28.74 49.07 -8.30
N LEU A 65 -28.74 50.14 -9.07
CA LEU A 65 -27.93 51.35 -8.85
C LEU A 65 -26.42 51.10 -8.81
N GLY A 66 -25.94 50.22 -9.66
CA GLY A 66 -24.52 49.97 -9.86
C GLY A 66 -24.19 49.91 -11.35
N SER A 67 -22.91 49.98 -11.68
CA SER A 67 -22.40 49.62 -13.03
C SER A 67 -22.56 48.12 -13.27
N GLU A 68 -22.54 47.72 -14.52
CA GLU A 68 -22.51 46.32 -14.86
C GLU A 68 -21.18 45.68 -14.40
N LEU A 69 -21.25 44.42 -14.00
CA LEU A 69 -20.07 43.68 -13.61
C LEU A 69 -19.18 43.47 -14.84
N LYS A 70 -17.87 43.61 -14.70
CA LYS A 70 -16.89 43.39 -15.77
C LYS A 70 -16.98 41.96 -16.29
N ASP A 71 -16.80 41.77 -17.58
CA ASP A 71 -16.83 40.47 -18.21
C ASP A 71 -15.87 39.48 -17.54
N GLY A 72 -16.36 38.27 -17.26
CA GLY A 72 -15.59 37.20 -16.62
C GLY A 72 -15.47 37.28 -15.09
N ARG A 73 -16.05 38.33 -14.45
CA ARG A 73 -16.13 38.49 -13.01
C ARG A 73 -17.45 37.95 -12.48
N ILE A 74 -17.43 37.43 -11.28
CA ILE A 74 -18.60 36.93 -10.55
C ILE A 74 -18.86 37.81 -9.32
N VAL A 75 -17.79 38.32 -8.70
CA VAL A 75 -17.81 39.11 -7.48
C VAL A 75 -17.42 40.54 -7.78
N ALA A 76 -18.25 41.50 -7.34
CA ALA A 76 -18.08 42.93 -7.53
C ALA A 76 -17.16 43.52 -6.45
N THR A 77 -16.19 44.35 -6.85
CA THR A 77 -15.24 44.99 -5.94
C THR A 77 -15.49 46.49 -5.76
N ASP A 78 -16.03 47.16 -6.79
CA ASP A 78 -16.10 48.60 -6.88
C ASP A 78 -17.56 49.17 -6.88
N GLY A 79 -18.48 48.42 -6.22
CA GLY A 79 -19.89 48.84 -6.14
C GLY A 79 -20.71 48.52 -7.39
N GLU A 80 -20.21 47.68 -8.27
CA GLU A 80 -20.89 47.09 -9.41
C GLU A 80 -22.11 46.28 -8.94
N MET A 81 -23.05 46.00 -9.84
CA MET A 81 -24.17 45.10 -9.56
C MET A 81 -23.65 43.65 -9.46
N GLY A 82 -24.18 42.87 -8.54
CA GLY A 82 -23.77 41.51 -8.28
C GLY A 82 -23.41 41.25 -6.83
N ILE A 83 -22.80 40.12 -6.57
CA ILE A 83 -22.33 39.71 -5.26
C ILE A 83 -21.15 40.63 -4.87
N GLN A 84 -21.24 41.32 -3.73
CA GLN A 84 -20.18 42.21 -3.30
C GLN A 84 -19.05 41.42 -2.64
N ALA A 85 -17.82 41.89 -2.85
CA ALA A 85 -16.63 41.27 -2.23
C ALA A 85 -16.68 41.44 -0.70
N ASP A 86 -17.06 42.61 -0.23
CA ASP A 86 -17.13 42.88 1.18
C ASP A 86 -18.29 42.14 1.85
N VAL A 87 -18.00 41.52 2.96
CA VAL A 87 -18.98 40.84 3.80
C VAL A 87 -19.34 41.66 5.01
N LEU A 88 -20.58 41.53 5.51
CA LEU A 88 -21.02 42.22 6.72
C LEU A 88 -20.56 41.44 7.96
N PRO A 89 -19.85 42.11 8.87
CA PRO A 89 -19.51 41.54 10.17
C PRO A 89 -20.76 41.42 11.06
N PRO A 90 -20.70 40.72 12.20
CA PRO A 90 -21.79 40.68 13.16
C PRO A 90 -22.20 42.07 13.65
N GLY A 91 -23.51 42.25 13.81
CA GLY A 91 -24.07 43.51 14.31
C GLY A 91 -25.20 44.06 13.46
N TRP A 92 -25.54 45.29 13.77
CA TRP A 92 -26.59 46.05 13.07
C TRP A 92 -25.98 46.87 11.94
N HIS A 93 -26.50 46.64 10.71
CA HIS A 93 -26.06 47.32 9.50
C HIS A 93 -27.21 48.14 8.93
N PHE A 94 -26.93 49.38 8.58
CA PHE A 94 -27.90 50.33 8.08
C PHE A 94 -27.59 50.68 6.63
N GLY A 95 -28.63 51.04 5.86
CA GLY A 95 -28.48 51.49 4.47
C GLY A 95 -28.59 50.35 3.43
N TYR A 96 -28.93 49.15 3.86
CA TYR A 96 -29.12 47.99 2.96
C TYR A 96 -30.59 47.92 2.51
N TRP A 97 -30.97 48.83 1.61
CA TRP A 97 -32.31 48.95 1.05
C TRP A 97 -32.71 47.70 0.30
N PRO A 98 -33.86 47.05 0.60
CA PRO A 98 -34.27 45.76 0.04
C PRO A 98 -34.49 45.78 -1.46
N PHE A 99 -34.63 46.95 -2.09
CA PHE A 99 -34.75 47.09 -3.55
C PHE A 99 -33.37 47.15 -4.25
N ILE A 100 -32.33 47.57 -3.51
CA ILE A 100 -30.99 47.73 -4.04
C ILE A 100 -30.12 46.53 -3.63
N TYR A 101 -30.27 46.10 -2.38
CA TYR A 101 -29.43 45.11 -1.77
C TYR A 101 -30.26 43.91 -1.30
N ASP A 102 -29.77 42.75 -1.60
CA ASP A 102 -30.19 41.50 -0.98
C ASP A 102 -29.05 41.00 -0.06
N VAL A 103 -29.36 40.83 1.21
CA VAL A 103 -28.38 40.38 2.22
C VAL A 103 -28.78 39.01 2.69
N LYS A 104 -27.90 38.05 2.45
CA LYS A 104 -28.05 36.66 2.87
C LYS A 104 -27.10 36.42 4.06
N ASN A 105 -27.66 36.02 5.19
CA ASN A 105 -26.85 35.55 6.29
C ASN A 105 -26.45 34.09 6.06
N GLU A 106 -25.18 33.78 6.22
CA GLU A 106 -24.63 32.46 6.15
C GLU A 106 -23.78 32.16 7.38
N ASP A 107 -23.73 30.87 7.76
CA ASP A 107 -22.94 30.43 8.89
C ASP A 107 -21.44 30.65 8.64
N LEU A 108 -20.68 30.90 9.71
CA LEU A 108 -19.24 30.97 9.63
C LEU A 108 -18.68 29.62 9.17
N VAL A 109 -17.65 29.68 8.35
CA VAL A 109 -16.91 28.47 7.99
C VAL A 109 -16.13 27.98 9.21
N GLU A 110 -16.55 26.86 9.77
CA GLU A 110 -15.92 26.23 10.92
C GLU A 110 -15.09 25.02 10.49
N ILE A 111 -13.81 25.05 10.81
CA ILE A 111 -12.87 23.93 10.60
C ILE A 111 -12.54 23.33 11.96
N ARG A 112 -12.83 22.04 12.13
CA ARG A 112 -12.61 21.32 13.39
C ARG A 112 -11.12 21.09 13.64
N ALA A 113 -10.78 20.71 14.87
CA ALA A 113 -9.40 20.54 15.31
C ALA A 113 -8.63 19.43 14.56
N ASP A 114 -9.34 18.47 14.00
CA ASP A 114 -8.81 17.34 13.25
C ASP A 114 -8.94 17.48 11.72
N GLU A 115 -9.45 18.64 11.27
CA GLU A 115 -9.73 18.92 9.87
C GLU A 115 -8.85 20.05 9.33
N VAL A 116 -8.82 20.16 8.02
CA VAL A 116 -8.22 21.25 7.25
C VAL A 116 -9.21 21.70 6.18
N GLY A 117 -9.35 22.99 5.99
CA GLY A 117 -10.24 23.55 4.99
C GLY A 117 -9.52 23.76 3.65
N LEU A 118 -9.97 23.06 2.62
CA LEU A 118 -9.53 23.28 1.24
C LEU A 118 -10.29 24.45 0.65
N ILE A 119 -9.57 25.42 0.08
CA ILE A 119 -10.12 26.64 -0.50
C ILE A 119 -10.15 26.52 -2.02
N GLU A 120 -11.29 26.82 -2.61
CA GLU A 120 -11.45 26.99 -4.04
C GLU A 120 -12.03 28.37 -4.31
N ALA A 121 -11.29 29.21 -5.03
CA ALA A 121 -11.77 30.53 -5.44
C ALA A 121 -12.57 30.43 -6.75
N ILE A 122 -13.81 30.91 -6.71
CA ILE A 122 -14.75 30.87 -7.84
C ILE A 122 -14.45 32.00 -8.83
N ASP A 123 -13.89 33.10 -8.35
CA ASP A 123 -13.50 34.28 -9.14
C ASP A 123 -12.05 34.65 -8.88
N GLY A 124 -11.44 35.40 -9.80
CA GLY A 124 -10.06 35.84 -9.74
C GLY A 124 -9.39 35.79 -11.10
N ILE A 125 -8.09 36.00 -11.13
CA ILE A 125 -7.28 35.89 -12.35
C ILE A 125 -7.22 34.43 -12.76
N PRO A 126 -7.51 34.06 -14.02
CA PRO A 126 -7.38 32.67 -14.48
C PRO A 126 -5.98 32.11 -14.19
N LEU A 127 -5.92 30.83 -13.84
CA LEU A 127 -4.65 30.12 -13.76
C LEU A 127 -4.00 30.02 -15.15
N ASP A 128 -2.68 30.06 -15.18
CA ASP A 128 -1.93 29.80 -16.40
C ASP A 128 -2.16 28.34 -16.81
N SER A 129 -2.15 28.04 -18.12
CA SER A 129 -2.48 26.70 -18.65
C SER A 129 -1.62 25.57 -18.09
N GLU A 130 -0.49 25.89 -17.48
CA GLU A 130 0.47 24.96 -16.90
C GLU A 130 0.29 24.77 -15.37
N GLN A 131 -0.54 25.60 -14.75
CA GLN A 131 -0.76 25.60 -13.30
C GLN A 131 -2.07 24.89 -12.95
N LEU A 132 -1.97 23.88 -12.11
CA LEU A 132 -3.14 23.18 -11.55
C LEU A 132 -3.67 23.84 -10.29
N PHE A 133 -2.83 24.58 -9.56
CA PHE A 133 -3.12 25.22 -8.29
C PHE A 133 -2.68 26.68 -8.31
N ALA A 134 -3.43 27.51 -7.62
CA ALA A 134 -2.99 28.86 -7.33
C ALA A 134 -1.74 28.84 -6.42
N PRO A 135 -0.81 29.77 -6.58
CA PRO A 135 0.35 29.87 -5.72
C PRO A 135 -0.02 29.94 -4.24
N GLU A 136 0.85 29.39 -3.40
CA GLU A 136 0.68 29.50 -1.96
C GLU A 136 0.90 30.95 -1.50
N TRP A 137 0.02 31.41 -0.62
CA TRP A 137 0.13 32.72 0.01
C TRP A 137 1.11 32.65 1.18
N ALA A 138 1.92 33.70 1.32
CA ALA A 138 2.82 33.79 2.46
C ALA A 138 2.03 33.80 3.78
N PRO A 139 2.54 33.20 4.85
CA PRO A 139 1.82 33.08 6.12
C PRO A 139 1.34 34.41 6.71
N ASP A 140 2.12 35.47 6.51
CA ASP A 140 1.80 36.85 6.91
C ASP A 140 0.68 37.49 6.08
N GLN A 141 0.49 37.03 4.83
CA GLN A 141 -0.52 37.53 3.90
C GLN A 141 -1.79 36.66 3.88
N PHE A 142 -1.82 35.58 4.63
CA PHE A 142 -2.92 34.63 4.60
C PHE A 142 -4.27 35.25 5.02
N GLN A 143 -4.28 36.15 6.03
CA GLN A 143 -5.48 36.87 6.42
C GLN A 143 -5.98 37.82 5.31
N GLN A 144 -5.05 38.39 4.55
CA GLN A 144 -5.39 39.27 3.42
C GLN A 144 -5.94 38.45 2.23
N MET A 145 -5.52 37.18 2.09
CA MET A 145 -6.10 36.27 1.12
C MET A 145 -7.59 36.02 1.36
N LEU A 146 -8.01 35.93 2.62
CA LEU A 146 -9.41 35.70 2.99
C LEU A 146 -10.30 36.94 2.82
N ASP A 147 -9.70 38.12 2.73
CA ASP A 147 -10.40 39.33 2.34
C ASP A 147 -10.68 39.33 0.83
N ALA A 148 -11.94 39.15 0.47
CA ALA A 148 -12.36 39.02 -0.92
C ALA A 148 -11.99 40.27 -1.76
N ARG A 149 -12.04 41.48 -1.20
CA ARG A 149 -11.63 42.72 -1.88
C ARG A 149 -10.13 42.74 -2.16
N HIS A 150 -9.33 42.38 -1.16
CA HIS A 150 -7.88 42.30 -1.33
C HIS A 150 -7.52 41.19 -2.33
N PHE A 151 -8.11 39.99 -2.20
CA PHE A 151 -7.89 38.85 -3.07
C PHE A 151 -8.14 39.19 -4.55
N LEU A 152 -9.28 39.80 -4.84
CA LEU A 152 -9.67 40.16 -6.21
C LEU A 152 -8.95 41.39 -6.77
N GLY A 153 -8.42 42.25 -5.90
CA GLY A 153 -7.76 43.51 -6.23
C GLY A 153 -6.24 43.45 -6.12
N ALA A 154 -5.71 44.02 -5.04
CA ALA A 154 -4.27 44.18 -4.82
C ALA A 154 -3.53 42.85 -4.71
N GLY A 155 -4.17 41.85 -4.13
CA GLY A 155 -3.60 40.49 -3.95
C GLY A 155 -3.47 39.70 -5.23
N LYS A 156 -4.11 40.11 -6.34
CA LYS A 156 -4.07 39.40 -7.64
C LYS A 156 -4.39 37.91 -7.51
N GLY A 157 -5.39 37.59 -6.68
CA GLY A 157 -5.79 36.22 -6.38
C GLY A 157 -6.16 35.43 -7.65
N ARG A 158 -5.75 34.19 -7.69
CA ARG A 158 -6.01 33.28 -8.81
C ARG A 158 -7.29 32.49 -8.59
N LYS A 159 -8.12 32.39 -9.65
CA LYS A 159 -9.30 31.53 -9.68
C LYS A 159 -8.90 30.06 -9.64
N GLY A 160 -9.68 29.22 -8.93
CA GLY A 160 -9.48 27.77 -8.86
C GLY A 160 -8.99 27.30 -7.49
N THR A 161 -8.50 26.08 -7.44
CA THR A 161 -8.04 25.46 -6.19
C THR A 161 -6.79 26.17 -5.67
N GLN A 162 -6.86 26.62 -4.41
CA GLN A 162 -5.74 27.26 -3.75
C GLN A 162 -4.80 26.21 -3.15
N ALA A 163 -3.48 26.45 -3.21
CA ALA A 163 -2.51 25.61 -2.51
C ALA A 163 -2.61 25.81 -0.99
N SER A 164 -2.85 27.04 -0.55
CA SER A 164 -3.08 27.40 0.85
C SER A 164 -4.35 26.78 1.42
N VAL A 165 -4.33 26.46 2.71
CA VAL A 165 -5.43 25.79 3.42
C VAL A 165 -5.82 26.56 4.69
N LEU A 166 -7.08 26.39 5.12
CA LEU A 166 -7.54 26.88 6.42
C LEU A 166 -7.15 25.88 7.52
N THR A 167 -6.50 26.38 8.53
CA THR A 167 -6.25 25.65 9.78
C THR A 167 -7.51 25.58 10.64
N PRO A 168 -7.53 24.74 11.70
CA PRO A 168 -8.68 24.72 12.62
C PRO A 168 -9.04 26.10 13.17
N GLY A 169 -10.34 26.44 13.09
CA GLY A 169 -10.84 27.74 13.53
C GLY A 169 -12.15 28.13 12.87
N LYS A 170 -12.63 29.33 13.20
CA LYS A 170 -13.82 29.94 12.59
C LYS A 170 -13.42 31.11 11.70
N TYR A 171 -13.91 31.07 10.47
CA TYR A 171 -13.51 32.02 9.44
C TYR A 171 -14.72 32.75 8.86
N ARG A 172 -14.60 34.09 8.77
CA ARG A 172 -15.53 34.92 8.05
C ARG A 172 -15.02 35.15 6.65
N VAL A 173 -15.49 34.36 5.73
CA VAL A 173 -15.11 34.46 4.33
C VAL A 173 -16.35 34.69 3.47
N ASN A 174 -16.17 35.30 2.33
CA ASN A 174 -17.22 35.36 1.33
C ASN A 174 -17.41 34.00 0.69
N THR A 175 -18.46 33.25 1.06
CA THR A 175 -18.75 31.88 0.63
C THR A 175 -19.12 31.80 -0.86
N GLU A 176 -19.51 32.92 -1.45
CA GLU A 176 -19.75 33.04 -2.89
C GLU A 176 -18.46 33.23 -3.69
N LEU A 177 -17.39 33.72 -3.05
CA LEU A 177 -16.05 33.77 -3.63
C LEU A 177 -15.25 32.50 -3.30
N PHE A 178 -15.28 32.06 -2.06
CA PHE A 178 -14.48 30.95 -1.56
C PHE A 178 -15.37 29.77 -1.17
N ARG A 179 -15.28 28.71 -1.95
CA ARG A 179 -15.85 27.43 -1.56
C ARG A 179 -14.84 26.70 -0.66
N VAL A 180 -15.24 26.41 0.55
CA VAL A 180 -14.39 25.71 1.52
C VAL A 180 -14.93 24.30 1.73
N THR A 181 -14.03 23.32 1.63
CA THR A 181 -14.34 21.90 1.89
C THR A 181 -13.46 21.42 3.03
N ALA A 182 -14.05 21.00 4.13
CA ALA A 182 -13.31 20.40 5.24
C ALA A 182 -12.91 18.96 4.90
N VAL A 183 -11.65 18.63 5.14
CA VAL A 183 -11.08 17.27 4.98
C VAL A 183 -10.23 16.95 6.21
N PRO A 184 -10.04 15.67 6.56
CA PRO A 184 -9.19 15.30 7.68
C PRO A 184 -7.74 15.77 7.48
N GLN A 185 -7.08 16.15 8.57
CA GLN A 185 -5.65 16.47 8.56
C GLN A 185 -4.82 15.23 8.21
N THR A 186 -3.68 15.46 7.61
CA THR A 186 -2.71 14.39 7.34
C THR A 186 -2.02 13.98 8.64
N GLU A 187 -2.19 12.73 9.03
CA GLU A 187 -1.54 12.15 10.21
C GLU A 187 -0.32 11.33 9.80
N VAL A 188 0.81 11.62 10.40
CA VAL A 188 2.05 10.86 10.27
C VAL A 188 2.22 10.04 11.54
N PRO A 189 2.08 8.71 11.49
CA PRO A 189 2.17 7.86 12.67
C PRO A 189 3.59 7.79 13.23
N ALA A 190 3.72 7.48 14.52
CA ALA A 190 5.00 7.24 15.16
C ALA A 190 5.76 6.10 14.46
N GLY A 191 7.07 6.24 14.33
CA GLY A 191 7.91 5.28 13.61
C GLY A 191 7.86 5.40 12.09
N SER A 192 7.22 6.43 11.57
CA SER A 192 7.19 6.76 10.15
C SER A 192 7.52 8.22 9.92
N VAL A 193 7.94 8.55 8.71
CA VAL A 193 8.10 9.92 8.23
C VAL A 193 7.29 10.10 6.96
N ALA A 194 6.78 11.31 6.75
CA ALA A 194 6.09 11.64 5.52
C ALA A 194 7.01 12.38 4.56
N VAL A 195 7.08 11.92 3.34
CA VAL A 195 7.73 12.60 2.23
C VAL A 195 6.68 13.30 1.40
N LEU A 196 6.83 14.59 1.22
CA LEU A 196 5.90 15.42 0.47
C LEU A 196 6.34 15.50 -0.99
N ARG A 197 5.38 15.34 -1.89
CA ARG A 197 5.54 15.68 -3.29
C ARG A 197 4.54 16.78 -3.63
N THR A 198 5.06 17.97 -3.90
CA THR A 198 4.25 19.14 -4.25
C THR A 198 3.99 19.17 -5.75
N ASN A 199 2.71 19.38 -6.10
CA ASN A 199 2.25 19.54 -7.48
C ASN A 199 2.07 21.03 -7.83
N TYR A 200 2.56 21.92 -7.00
CA TYR A 200 2.54 23.38 -7.17
C TYR A 200 3.89 23.96 -6.75
N GLY A 201 4.09 25.23 -7.03
CA GLY A 201 5.31 25.95 -6.69
C GLY A 201 6.11 26.35 -7.91
N LYS A 202 7.34 26.80 -7.69
CA LYS A 202 8.26 27.19 -8.76
C LYS A 202 8.81 25.93 -9.44
N LEU A 203 9.01 26.03 -10.74
CA LEU A 203 9.75 25.00 -11.47
C LEU A 203 11.20 24.96 -10.96
N PRO A 204 11.73 23.79 -10.62
CA PRO A 204 13.11 23.68 -10.18
C PRO A 204 14.09 24.08 -11.30
N ALA A 205 15.26 24.58 -10.93
CA ALA A 205 16.26 25.07 -11.87
C ALA A 205 16.59 24.03 -12.96
N GLY A 206 16.47 24.44 -14.23
CA GLY A 206 16.72 23.60 -15.40
C GLY A 206 15.58 22.65 -15.79
N ALA A 207 14.43 22.70 -15.13
CA ALA A 207 13.23 22.01 -15.57
C ALA A 207 12.43 22.88 -16.53
N LYS A 208 11.78 22.23 -17.49
CA LYS A 208 10.87 22.88 -18.43
C LYS A 208 9.43 22.54 -18.06
N PRO A 209 8.47 23.42 -18.40
CA PRO A 209 7.05 23.09 -18.29
C PRO A 209 6.74 21.77 -19.02
N GLY A 210 6.05 20.86 -18.33
CA GLY A 210 5.73 19.53 -18.86
C GLY A 210 6.75 18.43 -18.58
N ASP A 211 7.89 18.73 -17.96
CA ASP A 211 8.84 17.71 -17.50
C ASP A 211 8.25 16.87 -16.38
N ASP A 212 8.60 15.59 -16.33
CA ASP A 212 8.24 14.69 -15.22
C ASP A 212 9.07 15.02 -13.98
N LEU A 213 8.49 15.79 -13.06
CA LEU A 213 9.10 16.19 -11.80
C LEU A 213 8.82 15.20 -10.64
N THR A 214 8.15 14.10 -10.93
CA THR A 214 7.71 13.14 -9.89
C THR A 214 8.86 12.52 -9.11
N ASN A 215 10.05 12.49 -9.68
CA ASN A 215 11.25 11.86 -9.10
C ASN A 215 12.35 12.86 -8.73
N ARG A 216 12.09 14.15 -8.92
CA ARG A 216 13.11 15.17 -8.68
C ARG A 216 13.06 15.65 -7.25
N LEU A 217 14.20 15.59 -6.55
CA LEU A 217 14.37 16.22 -5.25
C LEU A 217 14.47 17.72 -5.41
N VAL A 218 13.69 18.45 -4.64
CA VAL A 218 13.56 19.89 -4.72
C VAL A 218 13.58 20.53 -3.32
N SER A 219 13.87 21.82 -3.29
CA SER A 219 13.78 22.63 -2.08
C SER A 219 12.33 23.04 -1.81
N GLU A 220 12.07 23.55 -0.61
CA GLU A 220 10.76 24.08 -0.23
C GLU A 220 10.31 25.20 -1.18
N GLY A 221 9.04 25.14 -1.59
CA GLY A 221 8.47 26.09 -2.57
C GLY A 221 8.66 25.74 -4.04
N GLU A 222 9.37 24.66 -4.35
CA GLU A 222 9.52 24.12 -5.71
C GLU A 222 8.62 22.91 -5.93
N MET A 223 8.25 22.67 -7.19
CA MET A 223 7.43 21.51 -7.59
C MET A 223 8.29 20.25 -7.67
N GLY A 224 7.91 19.19 -6.94
CA GLY A 224 8.62 17.92 -6.91
C GLY A 224 8.64 17.27 -5.52
N VAL A 225 9.56 16.34 -5.31
CA VAL A 225 9.75 15.64 -4.03
C VAL A 225 10.57 16.52 -3.08
N GLN A 226 9.97 16.94 -1.98
CA GLN A 226 10.63 17.79 -0.99
C GLN A 226 11.78 17.06 -0.29
N THR A 227 12.91 17.74 -0.11
CA THR A 227 14.10 17.18 0.58
C THR A 227 13.91 17.04 2.08
N SER A 228 13.00 17.80 2.67
CA SER A 228 12.72 17.79 4.11
C SER A 228 11.52 16.90 4.42
N PRO A 229 11.69 15.72 5.04
CA PRO A 229 10.58 14.88 5.45
C PRO A 229 9.89 15.44 6.70
N LEU A 230 8.59 15.19 6.83
CA LEU A 230 7.84 15.54 8.03
C LEU A 230 7.98 14.46 9.09
N ALA A 231 8.20 14.88 10.32
CA ALA A 231 8.22 14.03 11.50
C ALA A 231 6.81 13.50 11.86
N PRO A 232 6.69 12.53 12.78
CA PRO A 232 5.39 12.11 13.31
C PRO A 232 4.59 13.28 13.87
N GLY A 233 3.30 13.37 13.52
CA GLY A 233 2.42 14.46 13.93
C GLY A 233 1.23 14.63 13.01
N LYS A 234 0.40 15.65 13.29
CA LYS A 234 -0.73 16.05 12.44
C LYS A 234 -0.38 17.33 11.70
N TYR A 235 -0.64 17.35 10.41
CA TYR A 235 -0.26 18.44 9.54
C TYR A 235 -1.45 18.92 8.69
N PRO A 236 -1.69 20.23 8.62
CA PRO A 236 -2.72 20.80 7.78
C PRO A 236 -2.24 20.89 6.31
N ILE A 237 -2.20 19.76 5.62
CA ILE A 237 -1.71 19.66 4.25
C ILE A 237 -2.89 19.55 3.28
N ASN A 238 -2.80 20.23 2.15
CA ASN A 238 -3.75 20.10 1.07
C ASN A 238 -3.54 18.78 0.30
N PRO A 239 -4.39 17.76 0.48
CA PRO A 239 -4.19 16.45 -0.15
C PRO A 239 -4.38 16.46 -1.68
N ARG A 240 -4.98 17.53 -2.24
CA ARG A 240 -5.09 17.71 -3.68
C ARG A 240 -3.81 18.27 -4.28
N ALA A 241 -3.14 19.18 -3.56
CA ALA A 241 -1.95 19.87 -4.02
C ALA A 241 -0.65 19.13 -3.68
N VAL A 242 -0.66 18.31 -2.63
CA VAL A 242 0.51 17.59 -2.12
C VAL A 242 0.20 16.12 -1.97
N THR A 243 0.99 15.29 -2.61
CA THR A 243 0.95 13.84 -2.37
C THR A 243 1.86 13.51 -1.19
N VAL A 244 1.32 12.80 -0.21
CA VAL A 244 2.05 12.41 1.00
C VAL A 244 2.37 10.93 0.94
N THR A 245 3.66 10.59 0.98
CA THR A 245 4.15 9.22 1.02
C THR A 245 4.70 8.90 2.39
N LEU A 246 4.12 7.92 3.07
CA LEU A 246 4.56 7.48 4.39
C LEU A 246 5.65 6.41 4.26
N ILE A 247 6.81 6.67 4.84
CA ILE A 247 7.96 5.76 4.88
C ILE A 247 8.20 5.34 6.32
N SER A 248 8.19 4.03 6.58
CA SER A 248 8.57 3.48 7.89
C SER A 248 10.06 3.68 8.14
N THR A 249 10.41 4.15 9.33
CA THR A 249 11.79 4.28 9.82
C THR A 249 12.18 3.16 10.77
N ALA A 250 11.26 2.22 11.02
CA ALA A 250 11.53 1.05 11.83
C ALA A 250 12.44 0.05 11.10
N ASP A 251 13.19 -0.73 11.89
CA ASP A 251 13.97 -1.82 11.33
C ASP A 251 13.08 -2.87 10.69
N THR A 252 13.37 -3.20 9.46
CA THR A 252 12.60 -4.17 8.69
C THR A 252 13.49 -5.34 8.31
N VAL A 253 12.99 -6.55 8.51
CA VAL A 253 13.70 -7.79 8.17
C VAL A 253 13.06 -8.40 6.94
N VAL A 254 13.87 -8.70 5.93
CA VAL A 254 13.49 -9.49 4.76
C VAL A 254 14.19 -10.83 4.85
N GLN A 255 13.43 -11.91 4.70
CA GLN A 255 13.93 -13.28 4.77
C GLN A 255 13.82 -13.93 3.40
N TYR A 256 14.89 -14.63 3.03
CA TYR A 256 15.02 -15.43 1.81
C TYR A 256 15.20 -16.88 2.24
N THR A 257 14.09 -17.56 2.53
CA THR A 257 14.08 -18.95 3.00
C THR A 257 13.28 -19.84 2.05
N ALA A 258 13.48 -21.15 2.12
CA ALA A 258 12.62 -22.11 1.42
C ALA A 258 11.18 -21.94 1.88
N THR A 259 10.26 -21.92 0.95
CA THR A 259 8.82 -21.97 1.27
C THR A 259 8.53 -23.35 1.86
N VAL A 260 8.36 -23.41 3.18
CA VAL A 260 7.78 -24.60 3.82
C VAL A 260 6.33 -24.66 3.35
N THR A 261 6.06 -25.55 2.42
CA THR A 261 4.69 -25.79 1.96
C THR A 261 3.85 -26.29 3.14
N ALA A 262 2.59 -25.86 3.22
CA ALA A 262 1.66 -26.29 4.27
C ALA A 262 1.55 -27.82 4.39
N ALA A 263 2.05 -28.58 3.42
CA ALA A 263 2.20 -30.03 3.44
C ALA A 263 3.28 -30.54 4.41
N ASP A 264 4.33 -29.73 4.66
CA ASP A 264 5.41 -30.09 5.58
C ASP A 264 5.05 -29.78 7.04
N LEU A 265 4.24 -28.74 7.27
CA LEU A 265 3.66 -28.45 8.60
C LEU A 265 2.64 -29.51 9.04
N GLY A 266 2.03 -30.23 8.10
CA GLY A 266 1.09 -31.32 8.38
C GLY A 266 1.74 -32.62 8.85
N ARG A 267 3.03 -32.81 8.63
CA ARG A 267 3.74 -34.03 9.04
C ARG A 267 4.29 -33.96 10.47
N ASP A 268 4.61 -32.77 10.95
CA ASP A 268 5.20 -32.61 12.28
C ASP A 268 4.15 -32.53 13.41
N THR A 269 2.87 -32.30 13.09
CA THR A 269 1.78 -32.22 14.08
C THR A 269 1.07 -33.55 14.36
N THR A 270 1.45 -34.63 13.67
CA THR A 270 0.80 -35.95 13.85
C THR A 270 1.49 -36.86 14.88
N ILE A 271 2.62 -36.48 15.45
CA ILE A 271 3.35 -37.32 16.42
C ILE A 271 2.97 -37.05 17.89
N ASP A 272 2.36 -35.93 18.20
CA ASP A 272 2.11 -35.53 19.60
C ASP A 272 0.65 -35.68 20.09
N ARG A 273 -0.21 -36.41 19.36
CA ARG A 273 -1.63 -36.62 19.75
C ARG A 273 -2.02 -38.04 20.10
N ALA A 274 -1.04 -38.86 20.45
CA ALA A 274 -1.27 -40.26 20.84
C ALA A 274 -1.06 -40.57 22.35
N SER A 275 -1.16 -39.55 23.24
CA SER A 275 -1.22 -39.84 24.69
C SER A 275 -2.07 -38.81 25.41
N GLY A 276 -3.30 -39.23 25.75
CA GLY A 276 -4.12 -38.46 26.68
C GLY A 276 -5.63 -38.68 26.47
N GLY A 277 -6.13 -39.79 26.91
CA GLY A 277 -7.55 -40.09 26.94
C GLY A 277 -8.32 -39.24 27.95
N GLY A 278 -9.63 -39.10 27.74
CA GLY A 278 -10.54 -38.53 28.71
C GLY A 278 -11.92 -38.21 28.14
N ALA A 279 -12.85 -39.06 28.46
CA ALA A 279 -14.26 -39.15 28.13
C ALA A 279 -15.14 -37.93 28.54
N GLY A 280 -16.33 -37.86 27.94
CA GLY A 280 -17.51 -37.16 28.52
C GLY A 280 -18.37 -36.47 27.45
N ILE A 281 -19.30 -37.14 26.82
CA ILE A 281 -20.76 -37.31 27.03
C ILE A 281 -21.63 -36.06 26.86
N THR A 282 -22.42 -36.10 25.78
CA THR A 282 -23.85 -35.78 25.55
C THR A 282 -24.45 -34.40 25.89
N ARG A 283 -25.25 -33.77 25.03
CA ARG A 283 -26.67 -34.07 24.77
C ARG A 283 -27.31 -33.08 23.78
N GLN A 284 -28.17 -33.63 22.94
CA GLN A 284 -29.13 -33.00 22.06
C GLN A 284 -30.11 -32.04 22.75
N THR A 285 -30.56 -31.01 22.03
CA THR A 285 -32.03 -30.86 21.85
C THR A 285 -32.32 -29.94 20.64
N ALA A 286 -33.36 -30.36 19.94
CA ALA A 286 -33.96 -29.77 18.77
C ALA A 286 -34.89 -28.60 19.12
N GLY A 287 -35.12 -27.71 18.12
CA GLY A 287 -36.21 -26.73 18.16
C GLY A 287 -36.24 -25.85 16.91
N ARG A 288 -37.23 -26.08 16.06
CA ARG A 288 -37.66 -25.39 14.86
C ARG A 288 -38.88 -24.51 15.18
N PRO A 289 -39.48 -23.73 14.25
CA PRO A 289 -39.09 -22.47 13.63
C PRO A 289 -40.14 -21.36 13.83
N ALA A 290 -39.91 -20.13 13.39
CA ALA A 290 -40.98 -19.28 12.86
C ALA A 290 -40.48 -18.01 12.15
N SER A 291 -41.09 -17.77 11.05
CA SER A 291 -41.17 -16.68 10.10
C SER A 291 -41.35 -15.26 10.66
N GLY A 292 -40.82 -14.26 9.97
CA GLY A 292 -41.20 -12.87 10.13
C GLY A 292 -40.43 -11.93 9.20
N GLN A 293 -41.03 -11.58 8.08
CA GLN A 293 -40.56 -10.53 7.16
C GLN A 293 -40.67 -9.15 7.81
N SER A 294 -39.66 -8.33 7.69
CA SER A 294 -39.82 -6.88 7.71
C SER A 294 -38.76 -6.23 6.82
N LYS A 295 -39.21 -5.54 5.79
CA LYS A 295 -38.44 -4.67 4.92
C LYS A 295 -38.04 -3.42 5.71
N ALA A 296 -36.75 -3.13 5.79
CA ALA A 296 -36.26 -1.81 6.08
C ALA A 296 -35.21 -1.47 5.01
N GLN A 297 -35.54 -0.48 4.20
CA GLN A 297 -34.61 0.19 3.28
C GLN A 297 -33.54 0.88 4.10
N THR A 298 -32.32 0.46 3.95
CA THR A 298 -31.16 1.18 4.50
C THR A 298 -30.47 1.88 3.33
N VAL A 299 -30.44 3.19 3.45
CA VAL A 299 -29.66 4.08 2.57
C VAL A 299 -28.20 3.76 2.81
N GLU A 300 -27.54 3.20 1.82
CA GLU A 300 -26.10 2.99 1.82
C GLU A 300 -25.40 4.34 1.64
N THR A 301 -24.90 4.85 2.74
CA THR A 301 -23.95 5.95 2.72
C THR A 301 -22.57 5.37 2.39
N ASN A 302 -22.03 5.76 1.24
CA ASN A 302 -20.68 5.46 0.77
C ASN A 302 -19.63 6.09 1.71
N SER A 303 -19.31 5.45 2.82
CA SER A 303 -18.20 5.82 3.71
C SER A 303 -17.04 4.82 3.73
N ASN A 304 -17.01 3.86 2.80
CA ASN A 304 -15.99 2.81 2.78
C ASN A 304 -14.76 3.08 1.92
N ALA A 305 -14.56 4.32 1.46
CA ALA A 305 -13.38 4.64 0.64
C ALA A 305 -12.17 5.17 1.45
N MET A 306 -12.26 5.29 2.77
CA MET A 306 -11.19 5.97 3.55
C MET A 306 -10.75 5.28 4.83
N GLN A 307 -11.06 4.01 4.99
CA GLN A 307 -10.49 3.20 6.08
C GLN A 307 -9.68 2.04 5.52
N GLN A 308 -8.66 2.34 4.72
CA GLN A 308 -7.45 1.53 4.77
C GLN A 308 -6.72 1.91 6.06
N GLN A 309 -7.26 1.45 7.18
CA GLN A 309 -6.57 1.43 8.44
C GLN A 309 -5.26 0.67 8.25
N PHE A 310 -4.18 1.41 8.42
CA PHE A 310 -2.87 0.86 8.72
C PHE A 310 -3.02 0.00 9.98
N SER A 311 -3.15 -1.29 9.81
CA SER A 311 -2.76 -2.21 10.85
C SER A 311 -1.24 -2.13 10.94
N PRO A 312 -0.65 -1.75 12.08
CA PRO A 312 0.81 -1.76 12.26
C PRO A 312 1.32 -3.18 12.46
N ASP A 313 0.67 -4.14 11.85
CA ASP A 313 1.06 -5.52 11.98
C ASP A 313 0.63 -6.30 10.77
N ALA A 314 1.44 -6.19 9.82
CA ALA A 314 1.80 -7.29 8.99
C ALA A 314 3.26 -7.03 8.66
N ALA A 315 4.14 -7.50 9.48
CA ALA A 315 5.29 -8.18 8.96
C ALA A 315 4.71 -9.22 7.99
N VAL A 316 4.33 -8.78 6.81
CA VAL A 316 4.07 -9.67 5.69
C VAL A 316 5.42 -10.29 5.42
N THR A 317 5.68 -11.37 6.09
CA THR A 317 6.65 -12.38 5.72
C THR A 317 6.23 -12.85 4.34
N ASN A 318 6.61 -12.09 3.32
CA ASN A 318 6.71 -12.64 2.01
C ASN A 318 7.92 -13.56 2.09
N GLU A 319 7.64 -14.82 2.25
CA GLU A 319 8.57 -15.91 2.09
C GLU A 319 9.12 -15.83 0.67
N GLU A 320 10.19 -15.08 0.51
CA GLU A 320 10.91 -15.01 -0.74
C GLU A 320 11.75 -16.29 -0.84
N ARG A 321 11.73 -16.88 -2.03
CA ARG A 321 12.43 -18.14 -2.32
C ARG A 321 13.90 -18.05 -1.94
N GLU A 322 14.45 -19.15 -1.44
CA GLU A 322 15.87 -19.34 -1.16
C GLU A 322 16.78 -18.78 -2.27
N ILE A 323 17.91 -18.24 -1.85
CA ILE A 323 18.93 -17.79 -2.77
C ILE A 323 19.79 -18.98 -3.16
N THR A 324 19.66 -19.45 -4.38
CA THR A 324 20.54 -20.48 -4.91
C THR A 324 21.84 -19.86 -5.39
N VAL A 325 22.95 -20.30 -4.82
CA VAL A 325 24.30 -19.86 -5.16
C VAL A 325 25.10 -20.98 -5.83
N ARG A 326 26.03 -20.58 -6.68
CA ARG A 326 26.98 -21.50 -7.33
C ARG A 326 28.40 -21.10 -6.94
N THR A 327 29.18 -22.07 -6.46
CA THR A 327 30.56 -21.87 -6.01
C THR A 327 31.57 -22.02 -7.14
N ALA A 328 32.82 -21.59 -6.88
CA ALA A 328 33.95 -21.70 -7.83
C ALA A 328 34.23 -23.13 -8.33
N ASP A 329 33.95 -24.10 -7.50
CA ASP A 329 34.11 -25.54 -7.80
C ASP A 329 32.87 -26.16 -8.46
N GLY A 330 31.86 -25.33 -8.78
CA GLY A 330 30.69 -25.70 -9.57
C GLY A 330 29.53 -26.31 -8.81
N PHE A 331 29.61 -26.37 -7.47
CA PHE A 331 28.49 -26.83 -6.64
C PHE A 331 27.42 -25.75 -6.54
N THR A 332 26.18 -26.19 -6.56
CA THR A 332 25.00 -25.32 -6.42
C THR A 332 24.23 -25.77 -5.20
N PHE A 333 23.94 -24.82 -4.28
CA PHE A 333 23.15 -25.08 -3.09
C PHE A 333 22.31 -23.86 -2.69
N PRO A 334 21.19 -24.08 -2.01
CA PRO A 334 20.38 -23.01 -1.47
C PRO A 334 21.03 -22.39 -0.22
N VAL A 335 20.81 -21.11 -0.02
CA VAL A 335 21.29 -20.36 1.14
C VAL A 335 20.12 -19.55 1.71
N ASP A 336 19.85 -19.75 3.00
CA ASP A 336 18.91 -18.93 3.74
C ASP A 336 19.57 -17.60 4.11
N VAL A 337 18.95 -16.50 3.74
CA VAL A 337 19.49 -15.18 4.03
C VAL A 337 18.44 -14.31 4.72
N ARG A 338 18.87 -13.56 5.73
CA ARG A 338 18.08 -12.52 6.38
C ARG A 338 18.81 -11.21 6.24
N VAL A 339 18.10 -10.21 5.73
CA VAL A 339 18.61 -8.85 5.54
C VAL A 339 17.80 -7.90 6.39
N GLU A 340 18.47 -7.22 7.31
CA GLU A 340 17.88 -6.18 8.15
C GLU A 340 18.24 -4.82 7.57
N TYR A 341 17.24 -4.00 7.33
CA TYR A 341 17.46 -2.66 6.80
C TYR A 341 16.59 -1.62 7.52
N ARG A 342 17.07 -0.39 7.48
CA ARG A 342 16.38 0.79 8.00
C ARG A 342 16.47 1.93 6.99
N ILE A 343 15.42 2.73 6.95
CA ILE A 343 15.41 3.98 6.20
C ILE A 343 15.54 5.12 7.21
N GLN A 344 16.64 5.85 7.16
CA GLN A 344 16.79 7.03 8.00
C GLN A 344 15.85 8.13 7.55
N PRO A 345 15.26 8.92 8.48
CA PRO A 345 14.35 10.02 8.13
C PRO A 345 14.90 10.95 7.05
N ALA A 346 16.17 11.35 7.16
CA ALA A 346 16.84 12.22 6.21
C ALA A 346 16.96 11.62 4.80
N ASN A 347 16.98 10.30 4.67
CA ASN A 347 17.12 9.59 3.41
C ASN A 347 15.77 9.23 2.77
N ALA A 348 14.67 9.35 3.50
CA ALA A 348 13.33 9.02 3.00
C ALA A 348 12.96 9.74 1.69
N PRO A 349 13.22 11.05 1.51
CA PRO A 349 12.98 11.72 0.24
C PRO A 349 13.78 11.13 -0.93
N LYS A 350 15.02 10.70 -0.67
CA LYS A 350 15.87 10.06 -1.68
C LYS A 350 15.31 8.71 -2.10
N VAL A 351 14.79 7.93 -1.15
CA VAL A 351 14.11 6.66 -1.44
C VAL A 351 12.89 6.88 -2.33
N VAL A 352 12.02 7.83 -1.97
CA VAL A 352 10.81 8.16 -2.76
C VAL A 352 11.18 8.66 -4.15
N SER A 353 12.20 9.50 -4.27
CA SER A 353 12.64 10.02 -5.57
C SER A 353 13.19 8.93 -6.50
N ARG A 354 13.82 7.89 -5.97
CA ARG A 354 14.43 6.79 -6.74
C ARG A 354 13.47 5.65 -7.03
N LEU A 355 12.65 5.30 -6.06
CA LEU A 355 11.78 4.12 -6.11
C LEU A 355 10.29 4.49 -6.24
N ARG A 356 9.96 5.78 -6.26
CA ARG A 356 8.59 6.29 -6.19
C ARG A 356 7.91 5.80 -4.90
N ASP A 357 6.59 5.75 -4.89
CA ASP A 357 5.80 5.19 -3.79
C ASP A 357 5.55 3.68 -3.99
N ASP A 358 6.48 2.99 -4.60
CA ASP A 358 6.33 1.56 -4.92
C ASP A 358 7.15 0.70 -3.95
N ARG A 359 6.47 0.15 -2.91
CA ARG A 359 7.06 -0.83 -2.00
C ARG A 359 7.58 -2.07 -2.73
N GLN A 360 6.97 -2.40 -3.86
CA GLN A 360 7.41 -3.51 -4.70
C GLN A 360 8.70 -3.17 -5.44
N ALA A 361 8.87 -1.92 -5.87
CA ALA A 361 10.13 -1.48 -6.48
C ALA A 361 11.29 -1.57 -5.48
N LEU A 362 11.04 -1.20 -4.21
CA LEU A 362 12.02 -1.38 -3.15
C LEU A 362 12.39 -2.87 -2.98
N ARG A 363 11.41 -3.75 -2.90
CA ARG A 363 11.62 -5.19 -2.78
C ARG A 363 12.37 -5.75 -3.97
N ARG A 364 11.92 -5.44 -5.19
CA ARG A 364 12.60 -5.88 -6.43
C ARG A 364 14.05 -5.41 -6.49
N LYS A 365 14.32 -4.16 -6.09
CA LYS A 365 15.70 -3.64 -6.05
C LYS A 365 16.52 -4.38 -5.01
N LEU A 366 15.99 -4.55 -3.79
CA LEU A 366 16.66 -5.28 -2.70
C LEU A 366 16.92 -6.74 -3.10
N ASP A 367 15.92 -7.44 -3.63
CA ASP A 367 16.03 -8.81 -4.10
C ASP A 367 17.12 -8.97 -5.18
N SER A 368 17.11 -8.10 -6.17
CA SER A 368 18.13 -8.08 -7.22
C SER A 368 19.54 -7.91 -6.66
N VAL A 369 19.72 -6.94 -5.76
CA VAL A 369 21.03 -6.62 -5.16
C VAL A 369 21.52 -7.74 -4.26
N VAL A 370 20.62 -8.28 -3.40
CA VAL A 370 20.96 -9.36 -2.48
C VAL A 370 21.36 -10.61 -3.26
N ARG A 371 20.56 -11.04 -4.23
CA ARG A 371 20.87 -12.21 -5.07
C ARG A 371 22.18 -12.03 -5.83
N ALA A 372 22.43 -10.86 -6.39
CA ALA A 372 23.69 -10.57 -7.08
C ALA A 372 24.89 -10.62 -6.14
N ALA A 373 24.79 -10.02 -4.95
CA ALA A 373 25.87 -10.00 -3.96
C ALA A 373 26.25 -11.43 -3.52
N PHE A 374 25.25 -12.28 -3.20
CA PHE A 374 25.50 -13.65 -2.76
C PHE A 374 26.03 -14.54 -3.88
N ARG A 375 25.56 -14.38 -5.11
CA ARG A 375 26.10 -15.10 -6.27
C ARG A 375 27.56 -14.73 -6.52
N ASN A 376 27.85 -13.43 -6.56
CA ASN A 376 29.20 -12.94 -6.79
C ASN A 376 30.17 -13.33 -5.66
N ALA A 377 29.68 -13.42 -4.43
CA ALA A 377 30.49 -13.88 -3.29
C ALA A 377 30.80 -15.39 -3.40
N ALA A 378 29.79 -16.19 -3.75
CA ALA A 378 29.93 -17.63 -3.87
C ALA A 378 30.84 -18.06 -5.04
N GLU A 379 30.81 -17.38 -6.17
CA GLU A 379 31.64 -17.65 -7.34
C GLU A 379 33.15 -17.58 -7.05
N LYS A 380 33.55 -16.88 -6.01
CA LYS A 380 34.97 -16.66 -5.63
C LYS A 380 35.51 -17.72 -4.69
N VAL A 381 34.64 -18.52 -4.07
CA VAL A 381 34.98 -19.41 -2.95
C VAL A 381 34.54 -20.84 -3.28
N ARG A 382 35.25 -21.84 -2.75
CA ARG A 382 34.84 -23.23 -2.85
C ARG A 382 33.67 -23.53 -1.94
N ALA A 383 32.87 -24.52 -2.25
CA ALA A 383 31.67 -24.85 -1.49
C ALA A 383 31.95 -25.13 0.00
N LEU A 384 33.01 -25.90 0.29
CA LEU A 384 33.39 -26.20 1.67
C LEU A 384 33.87 -24.96 2.44
N ASP A 385 34.69 -24.12 1.80
CA ASP A 385 35.18 -22.87 2.38
C ASP A 385 34.02 -21.87 2.63
N TYR A 386 33.02 -21.86 1.74
CA TYR A 386 31.82 -21.04 1.91
C TYR A 386 31.04 -21.40 3.17
N VAL A 387 30.87 -22.70 3.43
CA VAL A 387 30.17 -23.18 4.63
C VAL A 387 30.98 -22.92 5.90
N GLN A 388 32.30 -23.12 5.85
CA GLN A 388 33.18 -22.92 7.02
C GLN A 388 33.43 -21.45 7.35
N GLN A 389 33.52 -20.58 6.34
CA GLN A 389 33.82 -19.14 6.51
C GLN A 389 32.56 -18.28 6.40
N ARG A 390 31.45 -18.76 6.93
CA ARG A 390 30.14 -18.12 6.85
C ARG A 390 30.16 -16.65 7.30
N SER A 391 30.80 -16.34 8.42
CA SER A 391 30.89 -14.96 8.94
C SER A 391 31.62 -14.02 7.98
N GLN A 392 32.62 -14.51 7.26
CA GLN A 392 33.33 -13.72 6.26
C GLN A 392 32.45 -13.43 5.03
N GLN A 393 31.62 -14.40 4.64
CA GLN A 393 30.65 -14.22 3.56
C GLN A 393 29.54 -13.26 3.94
N GLU A 394 29.08 -13.29 5.20
CA GLU A 394 28.12 -12.32 5.74
C GLU A 394 28.70 -10.90 5.65
N GLU A 395 29.92 -10.69 6.09
CA GLU A 395 30.55 -9.37 6.10
C GLU A 395 30.81 -8.83 4.68
N GLN A 396 31.28 -9.68 3.76
CA GLN A 396 31.51 -9.27 2.38
C GLN A 396 30.20 -8.93 1.67
N SER A 397 29.16 -9.77 1.87
CA SER A 397 27.84 -9.54 1.32
C SER A 397 27.19 -8.29 1.91
N LEU A 398 27.33 -8.07 3.24
CA LEU A 398 26.86 -6.85 3.89
C LEU A 398 27.48 -5.60 3.26
N ARG A 399 28.80 -5.58 3.07
CA ARG A 399 29.50 -4.43 2.47
C ARG A 399 29.05 -4.17 1.04
N ALA A 400 28.89 -5.23 0.24
CA ALA A 400 28.45 -5.12 -1.16
C ALA A 400 27.02 -4.58 -1.24
N ILE A 401 26.09 -5.16 -0.48
CA ILE A 401 24.68 -4.76 -0.45
C ILE A 401 24.53 -3.35 0.11
N ALA A 402 25.23 -3.04 1.23
CA ALA A 402 25.14 -1.73 1.87
C ALA A 402 25.64 -0.60 0.96
N ASN A 403 26.70 -0.83 0.19
CA ASN A 403 27.20 0.18 -0.75
C ASN A 403 26.19 0.51 -1.84
N GLU A 404 25.57 -0.52 -2.44
CA GLU A 404 24.58 -0.32 -3.51
C GLU A 404 23.26 0.27 -2.97
N MET A 405 22.81 -0.19 -1.81
CA MET A 405 21.55 0.29 -1.22
C MET A 405 21.67 1.71 -0.64
N ARG A 406 22.86 2.12 -0.19
CA ARG A 406 23.12 3.50 0.24
C ARG A 406 22.93 4.52 -0.88
N GLU A 407 23.19 4.14 -2.13
CA GLU A 407 22.91 5.01 -3.26
C GLU A 407 21.41 5.32 -3.40
N VAL A 408 20.56 4.41 -2.99
CA VAL A 408 19.10 4.59 -2.98
C VAL A 408 18.61 5.28 -1.70
N GLY A 409 19.43 5.33 -0.65
CA GLY A 409 19.12 5.96 0.63
C GLY A 409 18.65 4.96 1.70
N ILE A 410 18.99 3.68 1.54
CA ILE A 410 18.63 2.62 2.47
C ILE A 410 19.88 2.12 3.18
N ASP A 411 19.81 2.09 4.50
CA ASP A 411 20.89 1.58 5.33
C ASP A 411 20.64 0.12 5.68
N ILE A 412 21.59 -0.75 5.35
CA ILE A 412 21.56 -2.16 5.72
C ILE A 412 22.24 -2.30 7.08
N SER A 413 21.47 -2.75 8.07
CA SER A 413 21.96 -2.91 9.46
C SER A 413 22.69 -4.23 9.65
N ALA A 414 22.14 -5.31 9.09
CA ALA A 414 22.74 -6.64 9.18
C ALA A 414 22.36 -7.52 7.99
N VAL A 415 23.27 -8.41 7.65
CA VAL A 415 23.03 -9.51 6.73
C VAL A 415 23.46 -10.78 7.44
N ARG A 416 22.55 -11.72 7.58
CA ARG A 416 22.80 -12.99 8.27
C ARG A 416 22.48 -14.15 7.34
N ILE A 417 23.37 -15.12 7.32
CA ILE A 417 23.18 -16.37 6.61
C ILE A 417 22.57 -17.39 7.59
N GLY A 418 21.43 -17.94 7.30
CA GLY A 418 20.78 -19.01 8.04
C GLY A 418 21.41 -20.38 7.71
N ASN A 419 20.64 -21.30 7.17
CA ASN A 419 21.12 -22.57 6.72
C ASN A 419 21.82 -22.43 5.37
N VAL A 420 22.89 -23.18 5.18
CA VAL A 420 23.65 -23.26 3.93
C VAL A 420 23.55 -24.69 3.43
N GLY A 421 22.86 -24.86 2.30
CA GLY A 421 22.61 -26.17 1.72
C GLY A 421 21.56 -26.99 2.47
N ASP A 422 21.01 -27.97 1.79
CA ASP A 422 20.19 -29.03 2.34
C ASP A 422 21.02 -30.26 2.62
N GLU A 423 20.46 -31.22 3.35
CA GLU A 423 21.14 -32.48 3.73
C GLU A 423 21.60 -33.29 2.51
N GLN A 424 20.86 -33.18 1.40
CA GLN A 424 21.20 -33.86 0.16
C GLN A 424 22.37 -33.18 -0.57
N SER A 425 22.38 -31.84 -0.66
CA SER A 425 23.46 -31.12 -1.33
C SER A 425 24.77 -31.18 -0.55
N LEU A 426 24.72 -31.09 0.80
CA LEU A 426 25.87 -31.28 1.67
C LEU A 426 26.40 -32.75 1.64
N GLY A 427 25.50 -33.71 1.65
CA GLY A 427 25.89 -35.15 1.51
C GLY A 427 26.56 -35.43 0.17
N THR A 428 26.03 -34.88 -0.91
CA THR A 428 26.62 -34.96 -2.24
C THR A 428 27.99 -34.27 -2.32
N LEU A 429 28.13 -33.11 -1.66
CA LEU A 429 29.38 -32.37 -1.57
C LEU A 429 30.47 -33.17 -0.83
N LEU A 430 30.14 -33.73 0.33
CA LEU A 430 31.07 -34.55 1.11
C LEU A 430 31.47 -35.81 0.34
N LYS A 431 30.52 -36.48 -0.29
CA LYS A 431 30.79 -37.64 -1.13
C LYS A 431 31.72 -37.31 -2.29
N THR A 432 31.42 -36.22 -3.02
CA THR A 432 32.25 -35.79 -4.15
C THR A 432 33.64 -35.31 -3.70
N GLN A 433 33.77 -34.70 -2.52
CA GLN A 433 35.08 -34.35 -1.94
C GLN A 433 35.85 -35.61 -1.54
N THR A 434 35.20 -36.59 -0.93
CA THR A 434 35.80 -37.89 -0.58
C THR A 434 36.23 -38.63 -1.83
N ASP A 435 35.40 -38.66 -2.86
CA ASP A 435 35.70 -39.25 -4.15
C ASP A 435 36.88 -38.55 -4.86
N ARG A 436 36.97 -37.22 -4.77
CA ARG A 436 38.10 -36.43 -5.29
C ARG A 436 39.40 -36.68 -4.51
N GLU A 437 39.30 -36.79 -3.19
CA GLU A 437 40.48 -37.07 -2.36
C GLU A 437 40.97 -38.51 -2.56
N LEU A 438 40.00 -39.46 -2.68
CA LEU A 438 40.30 -40.83 -3.06
C LEU A 438 40.93 -40.89 -4.46
N ALA A 439 40.36 -40.18 -5.43
CA ALA A 439 40.92 -40.07 -6.77
C ALA A 439 42.31 -39.41 -6.80
N LYS A 440 42.57 -38.44 -5.93
CA LYS A 440 43.92 -37.87 -5.76
C LYS A 440 44.92 -38.88 -5.16
N GLN A 441 44.50 -39.63 -4.14
CA GLN A 441 45.33 -40.69 -3.57
C GLN A 441 45.59 -41.80 -4.57
N GLU A 442 44.55 -42.18 -5.32
CA GLU A 442 44.70 -43.13 -6.45
C GLU A 442 45.61 -42.54 -7.53
N GLN A 443 45.51 -41.24 -7.83
CA GLN A 443 46.37 -40.58 -8.80
C GLN A 443 47.85 -40.51 -8.34
N ILE A 444 48.09 -40.33 -7.05
CA ILE A 444 49.43 -40.34 -6.47
C ILE A 444 49.98 -41.77 -6.53
N THR A 445 49.15 -42.76 -6.17
CA THR A 445 49.52 -44.18 -6.25
C THR A 445 49.75 -44.61 -7.69
N PHE A 446 48.92 -44.11 -8.60
CA PHE A 446 49.09 -44.34 -10.05
C PHE A 446 50.34 -43.64 -10.61
N GLN A 447 50.69 -42.45 -10.12
CA GLN A 447 51.92 -41.73 -10.53
C GLN A 447 53.18 -42.50 -10.08
N GLU A 448 53.15 -43.13 -8.91
CA GLU A 448 54.25 -43.99 -8.47
C GLU A 448 54.35 -45.27 -9.33
N GLN A 449 53.21 -45.85 -9.72
CA GLN A 449 53.17 -46.94 -10.66
C GLN A 449 53.48 -46.53 -12.11
N GLN A 450 53.15 -45.30 -12.50
CA GLN A 450 53.45 -44.75 -13.83
C GLN A 450 54.90 -44.42 -14.08
N ARG A 451 55.68 -44.03 -13.02
CA ARG A 451 57.17 -43.91 -13.17
C ARG A 451 57.81 -45.23 -13.63
N ALA A 452 57.18 -46.36 -13.34
CA ALA A 452 57.60 -47.65 -13.81
C ALA A 452 57.04 -47.99 -15.23
N ALA A 453 55.96 -47.34 -15.68
CA ALA A 453 55.31 -47.64 -16.94
C ALA A 453 55.49 -46.54 -18.02
N GLU A 454 56.33 -45.57 -17.78
CA GLU A 454 56.45 -44.31 -18.59
C GLU A 454 56.97 -44.56 -20.04
N GLN A 455 57.64 -45.64 -20.29
CA GLN A 455 58.12 -46.01 -21.65
C GLN A 455 56.99 -46.52 -22.59
N LYS A 456 55.84 -46.90 -22.06
CA LYS A 456 54.70 -47.37 -22.90
C LYS A 456 53.67 -46.28 -23.20
N LYS A 457 53.78 -45.13 -22.62
CA LYS A 457 52.69 -44.12 -22.55
C LYS A 457 52.73 -42.98 -23.57
N GLN A 458 53.80 -42.82 -24.33
CA GLN A 458 53.87 -41.69 -25.29
C GLN A 458 52.87 -41.82 -26.46
N LEU A 459 52.40 -43.04 -26.73
CA LEU A 459 51.47 -43.20 -27.84
C LEU A 459 49.98 -43.05 -27.47
N SER A 460 49.62 -43.20 -26.19
CA SER A 460 48.21 -43.02 -25.79
C SER A 460 47.87 -41.58 -25.34
N LYS A 461 48.89 -40.75 -25.16
CA LYS A 461 48.73 -39.39 -24.64
C LYS A 461 48.00 -38.44 -25.57
N SER A 462 48.24 -38.56 -26.88
CA SER A 462 47.60 -37.69 -27.87
C SER A 462 46.11 -38.03 -28.12
N GLN A 463 45.71 -39.28 -27.85
CA GLN A 463 44.31 -39.67 -27.99
C GLN A 463 43.47 -39.26 -26.76
N GLN A 464 44.04 -39.28 -25.56
CA GLN A 464 43.35 -38.90 -24.35
C GLN A 464 43.14 -37.36 -24.23
N GLU A 465 44.14 -36.58 -24.66
CA GLU A 465 44.01 -35.10 -24.67
C GLU A 465 42.90 -34.59 -25.61
N ALA A 466 42.74 -35.25 -26.77
CA ALA A 466 41.68 -34.89 -27.72
C ALA A 466 40.27 -35.28 -27.23
N GLU A 467 40.16 -36.31 -26.37
CA GLU A 467 38.88 -36.73 -25.78
C GLU A 467 38.48 -35.84 -24.60
N GLU A 468 39.45 -35.36 -23.81
CA GLU A 468 39.18 -34.44 -22.71
C GLU A 468 38.78 -33.05 -23.21
N GLU A 469 39.41 -32.53 -24.27
CA GLU A 469 38.96 -31.28 -24.91
C GLU A 469 37.51 -31.35 -25.42
N ARG A 470 37.12 -32.51 -25.96
CA ARG A 470 35.72 -32.72 -26.36
C ARG A 470 34.78 -32.80 -25.17
N LYS A 471 35.18 -33.41 -24.04
CA LYS A 471 34.37 -33.47 -22.83
C LYS A 471 34.24 -32.09 -22.16
N LEU A 472 35.32 -31.32 -22.14
CA LEU A 472 35.30 -29.94 -21.62
C LEU A 472 34.42 -29.00 -22.47
N ALA A 473 34.49 -29.17 -23.81
CA ALA A 473 33.61 -28.38 -24.71
C ALA A 473 32.13 -28.74 -24.51
N THR A 474 31.84 -30.05 -24.28
CA THR A 474 30.45 -30.51 -24.04
C THR A 474 29.94 -30.08 -22.67
N ALA A 475 30.80 -30.13 -21.63
CA ALA A 475 30.45 -29.63 -20.30
C ALA A 475 30.22 -28.11 -20.26
N ALA A 476 31.04 -27.34 -21.00
CA ALA A 476 30.84 -25.89 -21.12
C ALA A 476 29.51 -25.53 -21.83
N TYR A 477 29.10 -26.38 -22.81
CA TYR A 477 27.80 -26.19 -23.46
C TYR A 477 26.62 -26.54 -22.55
N GLN A 478 26.75 -27.62 -21.74
CA GLN A 478 25.69 -27.97 -20.77
C GLN A 478 25.54 -26.94 -19.64
N VAL A 479 26.65 -26.35 -19.20
CA VAL A 479 26.61 -25.27 -18.21
C VAL A 479 25.86 -24.05 -18.75
N LYS A 480 26.10 -23.70 -20.00
CA LYS A 480 25.41 -22.56 -20.64
C LYS A 480 23.91 -22.79 -20.82
N ILE A 481 23.52 -24.03 -21.13
CA ILE A 481 22.11 -24.43 -21.21
C ILE A 481 21.45 -24.38 -19.82
N ALA A 482 22.16 -24.90 -18.79
CA ALA A 482 21.64 -24.86 -17.41
C ALA A 482 21.49 -23.41 -16.84
N GLU A 483 22.34 -22.47 -17.25
CA GLU A 483 22.20 -21.08 -16.91
C GLU A 483 20.96 -20.42 -17.55
N GLU A 484 20.68 -20.72 -18.79
CA GLU A 484 19.51 -20.22 -19.49
C GLU A 484 18.19 -20.84 -18.97
N ASP A 485 18.22 -22.14 -18.64
CA ASP A 485 17.06 -22.79 -18.03
C ASP A 485 16.80 -22.29 -16.61
N LYS A 486 17.86 -21.96 -15.85
CA LYS A 486 17.73 -21.35 -14.53
C LYS A 486 17.11 -19.94 -14.60
N LYS A 487 17.52 -19.12 -15.57
CA LYS A 487 16.90 -17.81 -15.80
C LYS A 487 15.41 -17.93 -16.14
N LYS A 488 15.05 -18.91 -16.99
CA LYS A 488 13.64 -19.16 -17.32
C LYS A 488 12.83 -19.62 -16.10
N GLN A 489 13.40 -20.50 -15.27
CA GLN A 489 12.72 -20.95 -14.05
C GLN A 489 12.55 -19.84 -13.02
N VAL A 490 13.52 -18.94 -12.88
CA VAL A 490 13.41 -17.78 -11.99
C VAL A 490 12.29 -16.85 -12.46
N ILE A 491 12.27 -16.53 -13.75
CA ILE A 491 11.23 -15.64 -14.32
C ILE A 491 9.83 -16.27 -14.21
N ALA A 492 9.72 -17.59 -14.47
CA ALA A 492 8.45 -18.31 -14.33
C ALA A 492 7.98 -18.34 -12.87
N ALA A 493 8.91 -18.54 -11.95
CA ALA A 493 8.64 -18.58 -10.52
C ALA A 493 8.27 -17.19 -9.93
N GLU A 494 8.88 -16.13 -10.44
CA GLU A 494 8.50 -14.75 -10.09
C GLU A 494 7.08 -14.44 -10.58
N ALA A 495 6.73 -14.85 -11.80
CA ALA A 495 5.38 -14.68 -12.34
C ALA A 495 4.32 -15.47 -11.57
N GLU A 496 4.63 -16.71 -11.14
CA GLU A 496 3.72 -17.50 -10.29
C GLU A 496 3.57 -16.90 -8.89
N ALA A 497 4.65 -16.45 -8.28
CA ALA A 497 4.60 -15.79 -6.97
C ALA A 497 3.75 -14.53 -7.00
N GLU A 498 3.87 -13.72 -8.07
CA GLU A 498 3.07 -12.51 -8.26
C GLU A 498 1.57 -12.84 -8.41
N THR A 499 1.24 -13.88 -9.21
CA THR A 499 -0.15 -14.31 -9.38
C THR A 499 -0.76 -14.88 -8.09
N ILE A 500 0.04 -15.63 -7.31
CA ILE A 500 -0.39 -16.16 -6.01
C ILE A 500 -0.62 -14.99 -5.02
N ARG A 501 0.27 -14.00 -5.02
CA ARG A 501 0.15 -12.83 -4.15
C ARG A 501 -1.08 -12.00 -4.46
N ILE A 502 -1.34 -11.72 -5.74
CA ILE A 502 -2.53 -10.98 -6.18
C ILE A 502 -3.81 -11.74 -5.79
N LYS A 503 -3.80 -13.07 -5.95
CA LYS A 503 -4.92 -13.93 -5.52
C LYS A 503 -5.11 -13.93 -4.01
N ALA A 504 -4.01 -14.04 -3.26
CA ALA A 504 -4.04 -14.03 -1.79
C ALA A 504 -4.51 -12.67 -1.23
N ASP A 505 -4.07 -11.57 -1.81
CA ASP A 505 -4.52 -10.22 -1.45
C ASP A 505 -6.02 -10.01 -1.76
N ALA A 506 -6.47 -10.51 -2.91
CA ALA A 506 -7.88 -10.48 -3.27
C ALA A 506 -8.74 -11.34 -2.33
N GLN A 507 -8.25 -12.53 -1.98
CA GLN A 507 -8.92 -13.41 -1.01
C GLN A 507 -8.93 -12.83 0.39
N ALA A 508 -7.81 -12.26 0.86
CA ALA A 508 -7.73 -11.62 2.17
C ALA A 508 -8.71 -10.44 2.30
N LYS A 509 -8.84 -9.63 1.24
CA LYS A 509 -9.84 -8.56 1.17
C LYS A 509 -11.28 -9.09 1.17
N ALA A 510 -11.53 -10.17 0.44
CA ALA A 510 -12.84 -10.84 0.44
C ALA A 510 -13.19 -11.41 1.83
N TYR A 511 -12.21 -12.05 2.50
CA TYR A 511 -12.39 -12.56 3.85
C TYR A 511 -12.65 -11.47 4.88
N GLN A 512 -11.95 -10.36 4.76
CA GLN A 512 -12.13 -9.21 5.65
C GLN A 512 -13.54 -8.62 5.52
N LEU A 513 -14.06 -8.55 4.28
CA LEU A 513 -15.43 -8.13 4.01
C LEU A 513 -16.47 -9.11 4.56
N VAL A 514 -16.25 -10.40 4.39
CA VAL A 514 -17.15 -11.45 4.90
C VAL A 514 -17.10 -11.52 6.43
N ALA A 515 -15.90 -11.42 7.04
CA ALA A 515 -15.73 -11.46 8.49
C ALA A 515 -16.33 -10.25 9.21
N THR A 516 -16.39 -9.08 8.56
CA THR A 516 -17.02 -7.88 9.10
C THR A 516 -18.55 -7.93 9.03
N GLN A 517 -19.11 -8.65 8.05
CA GLN A 517 -20.56 -8.74 7.85
C GLN A 517 -21.21 -9.89 8.68
N ILE A 518 -20.50 -10.99 8.85
CA ILE A 518 -21.10 -12.24 9.39
C ILE A 518 -20.44 -12.69 10.72
N GLY A 519 -19.37 -12.01 11.14
CA GLY A 519 -18.58 -12.37 12.33
C GLY A 519 -17.46 -13.39 12.01
N ARG A 520 -16.36 -13.27 12.73
CA ARG A 520 -15.12 -14.04 12.49
C ARG A 520 -15.30 -15.56 12.52
N THR A 521 -16.17 -16.04 13.41
CA THR A 521 -16.42 -17.48 13.58
C THR A 521 -17.19 -18.07 12.41
N ASN A 522 -18.14 -17.34 11.86
CA ASN A 522 -18.96 -17.80 10.74
C ASN A 522 -18.21 -17.69 9.40
N ALA A 523 -17.34 -16.70 9.24
CA ALA A 523 -16.47 -16.57 8.07
C ALA A 523 -15.48 -17.74 7.97
N ALA A 524 -14.94 -18.19 9.11
CA ALA A 524 -14.05 -19.35 9.14
C ALA A 524 -14.78 -20.65 8.76
N LEU A 525 -16.05 -20.79 9.14
CA LEU A 525 -16.89 -21.96 8.78
C LEU A 525 -17.19 -22.00 7.29
N ILE A 526 -17.47 -20.86 6.67
CA ILE A 526 -17.72 -20.77 5.23
C ILE A 526 -16.47 -21.16 4.44
N GLU A 527 -15.28 -20.78 4.93
CA GLU A 527 -14.03 -21.12 4.26
C GLU A 527 -13.70 -22.61 4.35
N VAL A 528 -13.92 -23.21 5.51
CA VAL A 528 -13.77 -24.66 5.67
C VAL A 528 -14.71 -25.40 4.71
N LEU A 529 -15.97 -24.95 4.57
CA LEU A 529 -16.93 -25.51 3.64
C LEU A 529 -16.54 -25.31 2.18
N LYS A 530 -15.93 -24.18 1.84
CA LYS A 530 -15.43 -23.89 0.49
C LYS A 530 -14.24 -24.78 0.12
N ILE A 531 -13.28 -24.93 1.01
CA ILE A 531 -12.12 -25.81 0.83
C ILE A 531 -12.55 -27.28 0.65
N VAL A 532 -13.55 -27.70 1.44
CA VAL A 532 -14.14 -29.04 1.33
C VAL A 532 -14.85 -29.23 -0.03
N GLY A 533 -15.54 -28.19 -0.50
CA GLY A 533 -16.22 -28.20 -1.82
C GLY A 533 -15.26 -28.19 -3.01
N GLU A 534 -14.23 -27.34 -2.95
CA GLU A 534 -13.24 -27.18 -4.04
C GLU A 534 -12.33 -28.39 -4.18
N ARG A 535 -12.02 -29.10 -3.10
CA ARG A 535 -11.16 -30.29 -3.12
C ARG A 535 -11.93 -31.59 -3.20
N ALA A 536 -13.27 -31.54 -3.36
CA ALA A 536 -14.14 -32.70 -3.45
C ALA A 536 -13.89 -33.74 -2.33
N ILE A 537 -13.57 -33.26 -1.11
CA ILE A 537 -13.33 -34.11 0.05
C ILE A 537 -14.68 -34.70 0.46
N GLN A 538 -14.87 -35.98 0.22
CA GLN A 538 -16.05 -36.70 0.65
C GLN A 538 -16.04 -36.82 2.17
N ILE A 539 -16.84 -36.03 2.86
CA ILE A 539 -17.01 -36.04 4.32
C ILE A 539 -18.03 -37.08 4.76
N THR A 540 -18.63 -37.77 3.84
CA THR A 540 -19.56 -38.84 4.20
C THR A 540 -18.77 -40.06 4.66
N PRO A 541 -18.91 -40.46 5.92
CA PRO A 541 -18.39 -41.74 6.35
C PRO A 541 -19.10 -42.82 5.54
N ARG A 542 -18.35 -43.61 4.81
CA ARG A 542 -18.90 -44.85 4.27
C ARG A 542 -19.27 -45.74 5.43
N VAL A 543 -20.53 -45.66 5.86
CA VAL A 543 -21.11 -46.64 6.73
C VAL A 543 -21.23 -47.89 5.86
N MET A 544 -20.30 -48.80 6.02
CA MET A 544 -20.45 -50.13 5.53
C MET A 544 -21.47 -50.85 6.39
N VAL A 545 -22.71 -50.82 5.99
CA VAL A 545 -23.74 -51.68 6.56
C VAL A 545 -23.45 -53.08 6.08
N THR A 546 -22.74 -53.85 6.88
CA THR A 546 -22.76 -55.28 6.77
C THR A 546 -24.11 -55.78 7.24
N SER A 547 -24.98 -56.13 6.31
CA SER A 547 -26.19 -56.88 6.64
C SER A 547 -25.77 -58.26 7.13
N THR A 548 -25.82 -58.46 8.43
CA THR A 548 -25.65 -59.77 9.06
C THR A 548 -26.96 -60.51 8.86
N GLY A 549 -27.00 -61.31 7.81
CA GLY A 549 -27.94 -62.43 7.71
C GLY A 549 -27.33 -63.61 8.40
N GLY A 550 -28.02 -64.12 9.36
CA GLY A 550 -27.73 -65.07 10.37
C GLY A 550 -26.92 -66.32 10.04
N GLY A 551 -26.24 -66.79 11.04
CA GLY A 551 -25.84 -68.17 11.24
C GLY A 551 -24.40 -68.37 11.65
N GLY A 552 -24.19 -68.46 12.97
CA GLY A 552 -23.29 -69.39 13.62
C GLY A 552 -21.80 -69.31 13.44
N GLY A 553 -21.13 -68.93 14.51
CA GLY A 553 -19.88 -69.61 14.90
C GLY A 553 -18.57 -68.91 14.61
N SER A 554 -17.92 -68.60 15.73
CA SER A 554 -16.46 -68.55 15.94
C SER A 554 -15.67 -67.33 15.39
N GLY A 555 -15.19 -66.59 16.33
CA GLY A 555 -14.07 -65.68 16.41
C GLY A 555 -13.06 -65.66 15.26
N LEU A 556 -12.94 -64.49 14.68
CA LEU A 556 -11.74 -64.10 13.98
C LEU A 556 -11.25 -62.78 14.54
N THR A 557 -10.21 -62.94 15.32
CA THR A 557 -9.37 -61.88 15.87
C THR A 557 -8.77 -61.07 14.72
N GLY A 558 -8.59 -59.79 14.95
CA GLY A 558 -8.16 -58.71 14.04
C GLY A 558 -6.82 -58.84 13.28
N ALA A 559 -6.50 -60.01 12.79
CA ALA A 559 -5.29 -60.25 11.98
C ALA A 559 -5.53 -60.20 10.46
N GLU A 560 -6.81 -60.28 10.01
CA GLU A 560 -7.08 -60.35 8.57
C GLU A 560 -7.14 -59.01 7.86
N GLY A 561 -7.39 -57.90 8.61
CA GLY A 561 -7.36 -56.54 8.02
C GLY A 561 -5.98 -56.08 7.64
N THR A 562 -4.95 -56.53 8.36
CA THR A 562 -3.55 -56.20 8.07
C THR A 562 -2.97 -57.04 6.94
N ALA A 563 -3.47 -58.25 6.73
CA ALA A 563 -3.03 -59.11 5.62
C ALA A 563 -3.46 -58.56 4.25
N LEU A 564 -4.63 -57.91 4.17
CA LEU A 564 -5.14 -57.35 2.91
C LEU A 564 -4.40 -56.06 2.48
N VAL A 565 -3.91 -55.28 3.45
CA VAL A 565 -3.04 -54.12 3.19
C VAL A 565 -1.64 -54.59 2.81
N GLY A 566 -1.14 -55.67 3.43
CA GLY A 566 0.15 -56.29 3.08
C GLY A 566 0.18 -56.86 1.66
N THR A 567 -0.89 -57.52 1.23
CA THR A 567 -0.98 -58.08 -0.14
C THR A 567 -1.13 -57.01 -1.21
N MET A 568 -1.76 -55.87 -0.91
CA MET A 568 -1.80 -54.71 -1.85
C MET A 568 -0.43 -54.04 -1.97
N LEU A 569 0.32 -53.91 -0.88
CA LEU A 569 1.68 -53.37 -0.92
C LEU A 569 2.65 -54.34 -1.67
N ASP A 570 2.52 -55.63 -1.44
CA ASP A 570 3.36 -56.63 -2.13
C ASP A 570 3.05 -56.68 -3.62
N SER A 571 1.78 -56.53 -4.04
CA SER A 571 1.41 -56.46 -5.46
C SER A 571 1.87 -55.16 -6.16
N MET A 572 2.13 -54.10 -5.41
CA MET A 572 2.66 -52.84 -5.92
C MET A 572 4.19 -52.87 -6.06
N VAL A 573 4.87 -53.62 -5.18
CA VAL A 573 6.32 -53.83 -5.26
C VAL A 573 6.68 -54.80 -6.37
N GLN A 574 5.82 -55.78 -6.67
CA GLN A 574 6.07 -56.74 -7.78
C GLN A 574 5.80 -56.18 -9.19
N ARG A 575 5.33 -54.92 -9.33
CA ARG A 575 5.12 -54.27 -10.64
C ARG A 575 6.19 -53.27 -11.04
N LEU A 576 7.32 -53.22 -10.35
CA LEU A 576 8.50 -52.50 -10.85
C LEU A 576 9.20 -53.36 -11.90
N PRO A 577 9.46 -52.85 -13.10
CA PRO A 577 10.16 -53.63 -14.12
C PRO A 577 11.59 -53.93 -13.66
N GLU A 578 11.89 -55.18 -13.68
CA GLU A 578 13.20 -55.80 -13.40
C GLU A 578 14.11 -55.58 -14.63
N ASP A 579 14.60 -54.33 -14.78
CA ASP A 579 15.65 -54.01 -15.75
C ASP A 579 16.72 -53.14 -15.05
N ALA A 580 17.43 -53.78 -14.13
CA ALA A 580 18.73 -53.33 -13.69
C ALA A 580 19.78 -54.35 -14.17
N PRO A 581 20.82 -53.93 -14.88
CA PRO A 581 21.86 -54.84 -15.34
C PRO A 581 22.60 -55.44 -14.14
N LYS A 582 22.68 -56.77 -14.10
CA LYS A 582 23.42 -57.50 -13.08
C LYS A 582 24.87 -57.05 -13.06
N PRO A 583 25.48 -56.87 -11.90
CA PRO A 583 26.91 -56.60 -11.81
C PRO A 583 27.68 -57.80 -12.31
N VAL A 584 28.53 -57.55 -13.29
CA VAL A 584 29.48 -58.58 -13.83
C VAL A 584 30.51 -58.85 -12.75
N THR A 585 30.48 -60.05 -12.22
CA THR A 585 31.52 -60.60 -11.33
C THR A 585 32.83 -60.64 -12.09
N PRO A 586 33.93 -60.03 -11.63
CA PRO A 586 35.23 -60.24 -12.31
C PRO A 586 35.73 -61.62 -12.11
N ALA A 587 36.16 -62.25 -13.21
CA ALA A 587 36.79 -63.58 -13.24
C ALA A 587 38.08 -63.60 -12.39
N PRO A 588 38.37 -64.67 -11.71
CA PRO A 588 39.59 -64.79 -10.90
C PRO A 588 40.86 -64.80 -11.78
N ALA A 589 41.84 -64.01 -11.31
CA ALA A 589 43.15 -63.90 -11.91
C ALA A 589 43.87 -65.26 -11.95
N PRO A 590 44.61 -65.53 -13.00
CA PRO A 590 45.41 -66.77 -13.06
C PRO A 590 46.62 -66.66 -12.11
N ALA A 591 46.90 -67.80 -11.46
CA ALA A 591 47.98 -67.95 -10.50
C ALA A 591 49.37 -67.72 -11.13
N PRO A 592 50.36 -67.19 -10.38
CA PRO A 592 51.73 -67.01 -10.90
C PRO A 592 52.45 -68.34 -11.03
N ALA A 593 53.07 -68.53 -12.17
CA ALA A 593 54.04 -69.66 -12.42
C ALA A 593 55.34 -69.38 -11.64
N ARG A 594 55.78 -70.35 -10.92
CA ARG A 594 57.14 -70.46 -10.35
C ARG A 594 58.10 -71.07 -11.38
N PRO A 595 59.40 -71.01 -11.15
CA PRO A 595 60.29 -70.13 -10.46
C PRO A 595 60.99 -69.08 -11.33
#